data_c69fc73fec38c90cef1b46c83dfa1a2b
#
_entry.id   c69fc73fec38c90cef1b46c83dfa1a2b
#
_cell.length_a   1.000
_cell.length_b   1.000
_cell.length_c   1.000
_cell.angle_alpha   90.00
_cell.angle_beta   90.00
_cell.angle_gamma   90.00
#
_symmetry.space_group_name_H-M   'P 1'
#
loop_
_entity.id
_entity.type
_entity.pdbx_description
1 polymer ?
#
loop_
_entity_poly.entity_id
_entity_poly.type
_entity_poly.pdbx_seq_one_letter_code
_entity_poly.pdbx_strand_id
1 'polypeptide(L)'
;MSNQTYTPNTEPSPRKSHATKLWIPIFILAAVAIYLIFSDNSIESPKDIIIPTPPIEQQTPLETLLYTQLPKLIQNVGEDNWTLDDVHFNEDKTQALLWMAENDPETGETLAREPEIVLAVWDEAAGSWNLHLTSDPEFNDFFLTTDFKDDEVADRFNFEADAKPGPTTTVYGGYKLPWAGGLTKRLTWSVGHNSCTPTYYCTYAFDFADGTMFDISAAKGGYVYHWRDTCNNGDSGCTNSITLQDRTTNPWTYQIYLHIAKNSIPASVKIRGAYVWQGMKIAKVDDTGASTGHHVHFMVVEQTTLNACKNYCFGKAVDITFRDVDINWHAPTQGGRPRLAEEASWYGGSGRTNYVSGNTFKPGPWSWIFPFMMKH
;
A
#
# COMPACT_ATOMS: atom_id res chain seq x y z
N MET A 1 -53.21 36.18 -24.31
CA MET A 1 -53.60 37.41 -23.59
C MET A 1 -54.46 37.01 -22.40
N SER A 2 -53.89 37.01 -21.22
CA SER A 2 -54.62 37.02 -19.93
C SER A 2 -53.60 37.36 -18.85
N ASN A 3 -53.63 38.59 -18.40
CA ASN A 3 -52.86 39.12 -17.27
C ASN A 3 -53.45 38.60 -15.99
N GLN A 4 -52.65 38.02 -15.13
CA GLN A 4 -52.96 37.88 -13.70
C GLN A 4 -52.01 38.77 -12.88
N THR A 5 -52.62 39.71 -12.22
CA THR A 5 -52.07 40.67 -11.27
C THR A 5 -51.85 39.98 -9.92
N TYR A 6 -50.62 40.10 -9.40
CA TYR A 6 -50.21 39.61 -8.09
C TYR A 6 -50.41 40.74 -7.07
N THR A 7 -51.11 40.47 -5.95
CA THR A 7 -51.22 41.36 -4.80
C THR A 7 -50.30 40.86 -3.68
N PRO A 8 -49.51 41.73 -3.03
CA PRO A 8 -48.64 41.31 -1.93
C PRO A 8 -49.36 41.24 -0.59
N ASN A 9 -49.15 40.17 0.15
CA ASN A 9 -49.56 39.96 1.51
C ASN A 9 -48.70 40.77 2.48
N THR A 10 -49.33 41.48 3.36
CA THR A 10 -48.79 42.28 4.47
C THR A 10 -48.39 41.35 5.63
N GLU A 11 -47.12 41.43 6.06
CA GLU A 11 -46.60 40.77 7.27
C GLU A 11 -47.07 41.44 8.57
N PRO A 12 -47.31 40.68 9.64
CA PRO A 12 -47.57 41.22 10.94
C PRO A 12 -46.25 41.53 11.73
N SER A 13 -46.24 42.69 12.35
CA SER A 13 -45.20 43.28 13.20
C SER A 13 -44.77 42.37 14.36
N PRO A 14 -43.45 42.28 14.70
CA PRO A 14 -42.99 41.47 15.81
C PRO A 14 -43.14 42.14 17.16
N ARG A 15 -43.70 41.39 18.13
CA ARG A 15 -43.73 41.74 19.56
C ARG A 15 -42.33 41.78 20.17
N LYS A 16 -41.97 42.88 20.79
CA LYS A 16 -40.74 43.01 21.61
C LYS A 16 -40.88 42.18 22.88
N SER A 17 -40.05 41.19 23.09
CA SER A 17 -39.86 40.51 24.37
C SER A 17 -38.56 41.01 25.03
N HIS A 18 -38.68 41.56 26.24
CA HIS A 18 -37.57 41.97 27.07
C HIS A 18 -36.95 40.74 27.78
N ALA A 19 -35.89 40.17 27.21
CA ALA A 19 -35.10 39.13 27.88
C ALA A 19 -33.62 39.27 27.51
N THR A 20 -33.01 40.40 27.80
CA THR A 20 -31.62 40.67 27.47
C THR A 20 -30.87 41.27 28.67
N LYS A 21 -30.67 40.52 29.76
CA LYS A 21 -29.71 40.94 30.81
C LYS A 21 -29.00 39.83 31.58
N LEU A 22 -29.11 38.55 31.23
CA LEU A 22 -28.49 37.46 32.04
C LEU A 22 -27.50 36.56 31.31
N TRP A 23 -27.18 36.82 30.04
CA TRP A 23 -26.36 35.92 29.25
C TRP A 23 -24.88 36.31 29.07
N ILE A 24 -24.51 37.55 29.31
CA ILE A 24 -23.15 38.06 29.10
C ILE A 24 -22.10 37.41 30.00
N PRO A 25 -22.34 37.12 31.31
CA PRO A 25 -21.33 36.50 32.15
C PRO A 25 -21.09 35.00 31.83
N ILE A 26 -22.08 34.29 31.28
CA ILE A 26 -21.96 32.86 30.97
C ILE A 26 -21.07 32.63 29.72
N PHE A 27 -21.20 33.51 28.72
CA PHE A 27 -20.35 33.39 27.52
C PHE A 27 -18.88 33.73 27.80
N ILE A 28 -18.56 34.62 28.69
CA ILE A 28 -17.19 34.95 29.09
C ILE A 28 -16.55 33.78 29.84
N LEU A 29 -17.30 33.11 30.75
CA LEU A 29 -16.80 31.92 31.45
C LEU A 29 -16.61 30.72 30.52
N ALA A 30 -17.50 30.53 29.54
CA ALA A 30 -17.35 29.49 28.54
C ALA A 30 -16.15 29.75 27.59
N ALA A 31 -15.93 30.99 27.18
CA ALA A 31 -14.79 31.37 26.34
C ALA A 31 -13.45 31.21 27.08
N VAL A 32 -13.39 31.54 28.39
CA VAL A 32 -12.19 31.32 29.21
C VAL A 32 -11.93 29.82 29.44
N ALA A 33 -12.97 29.01 29.67
CA ALA A 33 -12.84 27.57 29.81
C ALA A 33 -12.36 26.91 28.50
N ILE A 34 -12.88 27.34 27.36
CA ILE A 34 -12.44 26.87 26.02
C ILE A 34 -11.00 27.31 25.78
N TYR A 35 -10.62 28.55 26.12
CA TYR A 35 -9.24 29.01 25.99
C TYR A 35 -8.25 28.21 26.84
N LEU A 36 -8.63 27.85 28.07
CA LEU A 36 -7.80 27.04 28.96
C LEU A 36 -7.71 25.58 28.51
N ILE A 37 -8.72 25.03 27.81
CA ILE A 37 -8.68 23.66 27.22
C ILE A 37 -7.77 23.61 25.99
N PHE A 38 -7.66 24.74 25.25
CA PHE A 38 -6.81 24.78 24.03
C PHE A 38 -5.44 25.45 24.25
N SER A 39 -5.16 25.99 25.47
CA SER A 39 -3.85 26.57 25.77
C SER A 39 -2.84 25.62 26.39
N ASP A 40 -3.22 24.37 26.60
CA ASP A 40 -2.27 23.30 26.97
C ASP A 40 -1.56 22.74 25.67
N ASN A 41 -0.91 23.68 24.97
CA ASN A 41 0.14 23.32 24.02
C ASN A 41 1.37 22.88 24.82
N SER A 42 1.29 21.72 25.48
CA SER A 42 2.47 20.93 25.71
C SER A 42 2.97 20.56 24.31
N ILE A 43 4.07 21.19 23.89
CA ILE A 43 4.90 20.69 22.80
C ILE A 43 5.27 19.28 23.26
N GLU A 44 4.54 18.27 22.78
CA GLU A 44 4.98 16.88 22.92
C GLU A 44 6.38 16.86 22.33
N SER A 45 7.35 16.54 23.17
CA SER A 45 8.69 16.19 22.71
C SER A 45 8.55 15.14 21.62
N PRO A 46 9.38 15.16 20.55
CA PRO A 46 9.35 14.14 19.49
C PRO A 46 9.19 12.79 20.16
N LYS A 47 8.16 12.03 19.81
CA LYS A 47 7.98 10.66 20.31
C LYS A 47 9.25 9.93 19.98
N ASP A 48 9.97 9.44 20.99
CA ASP A 48 11.14 8.60 20.77
C ASP A 48 10.75 7.49 19.81
N ILE A 49 11.44 7.39 18.69
CA ILE A 49 11.24 6.34 17.69
C ILE A 49 11.54 5.03 18.41
N ILE A 50 10.51 4.28 18.77
CA ILE A 50 10.66 2.96 19.41
C ILE A 50 11.02 1.98 18.29
N ILE A 51 12.31 1.73 18.11
CA ILE A 51 12.79 0.64 17.26
C ILE A 51 12.58 -0.66 18.04
N PRO A 52 11.76 -1.61 17.56
CA PRO A 52 11.64 -2.91 18.21
C PRO A 52 12.97 -3.65 18.11
N THR A 53 13.75 -3.60 19.18
CA THR A 53 15.04 -4.27 19.25
C THR A 53 14.95 -5.51 20.12
N PRO A 54 15.56 -6.63 19.70
CA PRO A 54 15.71 -7.80 20.56
C PRO A 54 16.43 -7.40 21.87
N PRO A 55 16.27 -8.15 22.99
CA PRO A 55 16.99 -7.89 24.21
C PRO A 55 18.50 -7.82 23.95
N ILE A 56 19.17 -6.80 24.46
CA ILE A 56 20.62 -6.53 24.22
C ILE A 56 21.50 -7.75 24.55
N GLU A 57 21.09 -8.54 25.53
CA GLU A 57 21.84 -9.77 25.95
C GLU A 57 21.90 -10.84 24.84
N GLN A 58 21.10 -10.73 23.77
CA GLN A 58 21.05 -11.67 22.65
C GLN A 58 21.65 -11.11 21.36
N GLN A 59 22.05 -9.85 21.36
CA GLN A 59 22.58 -9.19 20.17
C GLN A 59 24.11 -9.37 20.08
N THR A 60 24.61 -9.56 18.87
CA THR A 60 26.05 -9.43 18.59
C THR A 60 26.50 -7.96 18.67
N PRO A 61 27.80 -7.69 18.80
CA PRO A 61 28.31 -6.31 18.80
C PRO A 61 27.91 -5.50 17.55
N LEU A 62 27.86 -6.12 16.36
CA LEU A 62 27.49 -5.44 15.11
C LEU A 62 26.00 -5.15 15.05
N GLU A 63 25.15 -6.07 15.50
CA GLU A 63 23.69 -5.84 15.60
C GLU A 63 23.41 -4.66 16.55
N THR A 64 24.02 -4.67 17.75
CA THR A 64 23.88 -3.57 18.71
C THR A 64 24.31 -2.23 18.10
N LEU A 65 25.41 -2.24 17.33
CA LEU A 65 25.94 -1.04 16.69
C LEU A 65 25.00 -0.54 15.58
N LEU A 66 24.39 -1.43 14.76
CA LEU A 66 23.39 -1.06 13.76
C LEU A 66 22.23 -0.33 14.44
N TYR A 67 21.59 -0.92 15.43
CA TYR A 67 20.47 -0.30 16.14
C TYR A 67 20.84 1.05 16.76
N THR A 68 22.07 1.19 17.26
CA THR A 68 22.55 2.44 17.84
C THR A 68 22.78 3.53 16.79
N GLN A 69 23.29 3.18 15.62
CA GLN A 69 23.60 4.11 14.54
C GLN A 69 22.37 4.45 13.66
N LEU A 70 21.40 3.55 13.59
CA LEU A 70 20.28 3.61 12.65
C LEU A 70 19.52 4.94 12.68
N PRO A 71 19.17 5.55 13.82
CA PRO A 71 18.47 6.83 13.83
C PRO A 71 19.23 7.94 13.10
N LYS A 72 20.55 7.99 13.26
CA LYS A 72 21.40 8.94 12.56
C LYS A 72 21.56 8.63 11.08
N LEU A 73 21.63 7.33 10.74
CA LEU A 73 21.73 6.89 9.35
C LEU A 73 20.45 7.24 8.58
N ILE A 74 19.27 7.01 9.16
CA ILE A 74 17.98 7.39 8.59
C ILE A 74 17.91 8.91 8.37
N GLN A 75 18.28 9.70 9.38
CA GLN A 75 18.34 11.15 9.26
C GLN A 75 19.27 11.62 8.13
N ASN A 76 20.41 10.95 7.94
CA ASN A 76 21.36 11.30 6.88
C ASN A 76 20.81 11.05 5.47
N VAL A 77 19.91 10.09 5.29
CA VAL A 77 19.22 9.84 4.01
C VAL A 77 17.97 10.72 3.83
N GLY A 78 17.61 11.52 4.82
CA GLY A 78 16.54 12.52 4.73
C GLY A 78 15.12 11.99 4.95
N GLU A 79 14.99 10.83 5.60
CA GLU A 79 13.72 10.14 5.78
C GLU A 79 13.26 10.16 7.24
N ASP A 80 12.89 11.33 7.73
CA ASP A 80 12.55 11.57 9.14
C ASP A 80 11.30 10.78 9.65
N ASN A 81 10.48 10.25 8.74
CA ASN A 81 9.25 9.53 9.07
C ASN A 81 9.40 8.00 9.07
N TRP A 82 10.58 7.48 8.85
CA TRP A 82 10.81 6.04 8.82
C TRP A 82 11.01 5.46 10.22
N THR A 83 10.45 4.26 10.41
CA THR A 83 10.67 3.42 11.58
C THR A 83 11.13 2.05 11.12
N LEU A 84 12.09 1.43 11.81
CA LEU A 84 12.44 0.05 11.53
C LEU A 84 11.27 -0.86 11.94
N ASP A 85 10.75 -1.62 10.98
CA ASP A 85 9.69 -2.61 11.19
C ASP A 85 10.28 -4.00 11.43
N ASP A 86 11.19 -4.43 10.53
CA ASP A 86 11.87 -5.72 10.65
C ASP A 86 13.32 -5.64 10.15
N VAL A 87 14.13 -6.63 10.51
CA VAL A 87 15.53 -6.72 10.10
C VAL A 87 15.98 -8.17 9.91
N HIS A 88 16.56 -8.44 8.77
CA HIS A 88 17.11 -9.73 8.39
C HIS A 88 18.63 -9.62 8.26
N PHE A 89 19.37 -10.23 9.18
CA PHE A 89 20.82 -10.26 9.13
C PHE A 89 21.32 -11.48 8.37
N ASN A 90 22.44 -11.33 7.64
CA ASN A 90 23.21 -12.46 7.16
C ASN A 90 23.87 -13.24 8.32
N GLU A 91 24.52 -14.37 8.04
CA GLU A 91 25.05 -15.26 9.07
C GLU A 91 26.12 -14.59 9.96
N ASP A 92 27.04 -13.84 9.39
CA ASP A 92 28.14 -13.18 10.10
C ASP A 92 27.79 -11.79 10.64
N LYS A 93 26.56 -11.32 10.42
CA LYS A 93 26.01 -10.03 10.88
C LYS A 93 26.72 -8.80 10.29
N THR A 94 27.37 -8.94 9.15
CA THR A 94 28.02 -7.83 8.43
C THR A 94 27.10 -7.18 7.41
N GLN A 95 25.96 -7.81 7.10
CA GLN A 95 24.95 -7.31 6.19
C GLN A 95 23.57 -7.45 6.83
N ALA A 96 22.66 -6.53 6.53
CA ALA A 96 21.28 -6.61 6.97
C ALA A 96 20.32 -6.02 5.91
N LEU A 97 19.20 -6.68 5.71
CA LEU A 97 18.04 -6.09 5.03
C LEU A 97 17.12 -5.48 6.09
N LEU A 98 16.77 -4.23 5.91
CA LEU A 98 15.90 -3.47 6.81
C LEU A 98 14.56 -3.24 6.11
N TRP A 99 13.46 -3.58 6.78
CA TRP A 99 12.12 -3.16 6.38
C TRP A 99 11.80 -1.84 7.08
N MET A 100 11.79 -0.75 6.31
CA MET A 100 11.53 0.59 6.85
C MET A 100 10.07 0.95 6.63
N ALA A 101 9.33 1.01 7.71
CA ALA A 101 7.94 1.45 7.70
C ALA A 101 7.87 2.98 7.70
N GLU A 102 6.93 3.54 6.94
CA GLU A 102 6.59 4.95 7.03
C GLU A 102 5.46 5.17 8.02
N ASN A 103 5.60 6.22 8.81
CA ASN A 103 4.54 6.65 9.73
C ASN A 103 3.71 7.77 9.12
N ASP A 104 2.41 7.73 9.37
CA ASP A 104 1.50 8.83 9.04
C ASP A 104 1.94 10.10 9.80
N PRO A 105 2.31 11.20 9.12
CA PRO A 105 2.86 12.38 9.76
C PRO A 105 1.85 13.12 10.66
N GLU A 106 0.54 12.88 10.52
CA GLU A 106 -0.47 13.51 11.36
C GLU A 106 -0.82 12.68 12.58
N THR A 107 -0.87 11.35 12.45
CA THR A 107 -1.25 10.45 13.55
C THR A 107 -0.07 9.78 14.22
N GLY A 108 1.07 9.69 13.53
CA GLY A 108 2.24 8.93 13.96
C GLY A 108 2.04 7.42 13.91
N GLU A 109 0.93 6.95 13.35
CA GLU A 109 0.67 5.52 13.17
C GLU A 109 1.43 4.97 11.97
N THR A 110 1.97 3.76 12.11
CA THR A 110 2.60 3.04 10.99
C THR A 110 1.58 2.77 9.89
N LEU A 111 1.92 3.13 8.66
CA LEU A 111 1.09 2.85 7.49
C LEU A 111 1.22 1.36 7.12
N ALA A 112 0.11 0.64 7.06
CA ALA A 112 0.06 -0.73 6.57
C ALA A 112 0.19 -0.73 5.04
N ARG A 113 1.43 -0.98 4.56
CA ARG A 113 1.82 -0.94 3.15
C ARG A 113 3.12 -1.73 2.93
N GLU A 114 3.65 -1.79 1.72
CA GLU A 114 5.00 -2.28 1.50
C GLU A 114 6.03 -1.39 2.21
N PRO A 115 7.08 -1.95 2.86
CA PRO A 115 8.18 -1.18 3.41
C PRO A 115 9.09 -0.63 2.31
N GLU A 116 9.82 0.42 2.63
CA GLU A 116 11.08 0.67 1.95
C GLU A 116 12.08 -0.41 2.34
N ILE A 117 12.72 -1.01 1.33
CA ILE A 117 13.74 -2.02 1.54
C ILE A 117 15.11 -1.35 1.48
N VAL A 118 15.83 -1.42 2.59
CA VAL A 118 17.15 -0.79 2.73
C VAL A 118 18.19 -1.87 3.01
N LEU A 119 19.28 -1.87 2.27
CA LEU A 119 20.41 -2.73 2.54
C LEU A 119 21.41 -1.99 3.41
N ALA A 120 21.71 -2.54 4.58
CA ALA A 120 22.78 -2.06 5.46
C ALA A 120 24.01 -2.95 5.34
N VAL A 121 25.19 -2.35 5.16
CA VAL A 121 26.46 -3.09 5.05
C VAL A 121 27.50 -2.48 5.99
N TRP A 122 28.18 -3.35 6.73
CA TRP A 122 29.25 -2.97 7.62
C TRP A 122 30.52 -2.61 6.85
N ASP A 123 31.05 -1.42 7.09
CA ASP A 123 32.36 -0.99 6.59
C ASP A 123 33.38 -1.12 7.73
N GLU A 124 34.20 -2.16 7.69
CA GLU A 124 35.22 -2.42 8.71
C GLU A 124 36.27 -1.31 8.80
N ALA A 125 36.62 -0.70 7.66
CA ALA A 125 37.61 0.36 7.61
C ALA A 125 37.09 1.66 8.24
N ALA A 126 35.82 1.98 8.03
CA ALA A 126 35.17 3.15 8.63
C ALA A 126 34.66 2.87 10.06
N GLY A 127 34.48 1.62 10.45
CA GLY A 127 33.84 1.22 11.71
C GLY A 127 32.38 1.68 11.81
N SER A 128 31.66 1.66 10.70
CA SER A 128 30.28 2.15 10.60
C SER A 128 29.44 1.36 9.61
N TRP A 129 28.12 1.37 9.82
CA TRP A 129 27.15 0.88 8.85
C TRP A 129 26.92 1.90 7.75
N ASN A 130 26.77 1.43 6.51
CA ASN A 130 26.34 2.19 5.35
C ASN A 130 24.99 1.69 4.89
N LEU A 131 24.05 2.62 4.56
CA LEU A 131 22.76 2.30 4.01
C LEU A 131 22.77 2.49 2.49
N HIS A 132 22.15 1.54 1.77
CA HIS A 132 21.92 1.57 0.34
C HIS A 132 20.42 1.47 0.10
N LEU A 133 19.86 2.46 -0.59
CA LEU A 133 18.44 2.57 -0.88
C LEU A 133 18.12 1.96 -2.25
N THR A 134 16.91 1.43 -2.42
CA THR A 134 16.42 0.94 -3.73
C THR A 134 16.44 2.02 -4.82
N SER A 135 16.42 3.29 -4.43
CA SER A 135 16.55 4.44 -5.33
C SER A 135 17.98 4.72 -5.79
N ASP A 136 19.00 4.14 -5.15
CA ASP A 136 20.40 4.33 -5.52
C ASP A 136 20.69 3.66 -6.86
N PRO A 137 21.38 4.34 -7.79
CA PRO A 137 21.62 3.80 -9.13
C PRO A 137 22.36 2.46 -9.16
N GLU A 138 23.25 2.26 -8.18
CA GLU A 138 24.07 1.04 -8.06
C GLU A 138 23.45 -0.02 -7.15
N PHE A 139 22.26 0.21 -6.58
CA PHE A 139 21.66 -0.70 -5.59
C PHE A 139 21.61 -2.14 -6.10
N ASN A 140 21.10 -2.34 -7.32
CA ASN A 140 20.94 -3.69 -7.87
C ASN A 140 22.27 -4.43 -8.05
N ASP A 141 23.26 -3.75 -8.62
CA ASP A 141 24.59 -4.35 -8.81
C ASP A 141 25.23 -4.70 -7.46
N PHE A 142 25.03 -3.85 -6.47
CA PHE A 142 25.55 -4.06 -5.12
C PHE A 142 24.79 -5.18 -4.40
N PHE A 143 23.46 -5.19 -4.47
CA PHE A 143 22.61 -6.23 -3.89
C PHE A 143 22.99 -7.63 -4.37
N LEU A 144 23.31 -7.79 -5.66
CA LEU A 144 23.72 -9.06 -6.26
C LEU A 144 25.07 -9.58 -5.72
N THR A 145 25.85 -8.76 -5.04
CA THR A 145 27.10 -9.17 -4.37
C THR A 145 26.90 -9.57 -2.91
N THR A 146 25.68 -9.37 -2.36
CA THR A 146 25.37 -9.71 -0.98
C THR A 146 24.93 -11.16 -0.80
N ASP A 147 24.85 -11.59 0.46
CA ASP A 147 24.32 -12.90 0.83
C ASP A 147 22.80 -13.02 0.58
N PHE A 148 22.11 -11.89 0.42
CA PHE A 148 20.67 -11.82 0.18
C PHE A 148 20.24 -11.98 -1.28
N LYS A 149 21.18 -12.12 -2.21
CA LYS A 149 20.91 -12.24 -3.66
C LYS A 149 19.96 -13.39 -4.04
N ASP A 150 19.92 -14.44 -3.21
CA ASP A 150 19.06 -15.60 -3.39
C ASP A 150 17.81 -15.60 -2.52
N ASP A 151 17.62 -14.55 -1.70
CA ASP A 151 16.43 -14.36 -0.87
C ASP A 151 15.20 -14.11 -1.73
N GLU A 152 14.03 -14.36 -1.15
CA GLU A 152 12.75 -14.17 -1.85
C GLU A 152 12.53 -12.72 -2.29
N VAL A 153 13.02 -11.75 -1.51
CA VAL A 153 12.95 -10.33 -1.86
C VAL A 153 13.73 -9.99 -3.13
N ALA A 154 14.72 -10.80 -3.51
CA ALA A 154 15.47 -10.64 -4.75
C ALA A 154 14.58 -10.74 -6.01
N ASP A 155 13.42 -11.41 -5.91
CA ASP A 155 12.43 -11.43 -7.00
C ASP A 155 11.92 -10.03 -7.38
N ARG A 156 12.15 -9.02 -6.52
CA ARG A 156 11.82 -7.60 -6.77
C ARG A 156 12.96 -6.79 -7.40
N PHE A 157 14.19 -7.34 -7.42
CA PHE A 157 15.40 -6.62 -7.82
C PHE A 157 16.08 -7.21 -9.06
N ASN A 158 15.85 -8.48 -9.36
CA ASN A 158 16.49 -9.21 -10.46
C ASN A 158 15.76 -9.01 -11.80
N PHE A 159 15.46 -7.77 -12.16
CA PHE A 159 15.01 -7.48 -13.52
C PHE A 159 16.22 -7.04 -14.35
N GLU A 160 16.49 -7.77 -15.45
CA GLU A 160 17.42 -7.25 -16.45
C GLU A 160 17.01 -5.83 -16.81
N ALA A 161 17.94 -4.89 -16.65
CA ALA A 161 17.72 -3.48 -16.97
C ALA A 161 17.56 -3.35 -18.50
N ASP A 162 16.45 -3.85 -19.02
CA ASP A 162 16.01 -3.46 -20.35
C ASP A 162 15.95 -1.93 -20.43
N ALA A 163 16.43 -1.42 -21.56
CA ALA A 163 16.53 0.02 -21.82
C ALA A 163 15.32 0.73 -21.24
N LYS A 164 15.58 1.68 -20.30
CA LYS A 164 14.58 2.45 -19.55
C LYS A 164 13.31 2.62 -20.39
N PRO A 165 12.23 1.89 -20.14
CA PRO A 165 11.08 1.95 -21.03
C PRO A 165 10.54 3.35 -20.97
N GLY A 166 10.25 3.91 -22.12
CA GLY A 166 9.50 5.14 -22.20
C GLY A 166 8.18 5.03 -21.44
N PRO A 167 7.51 6.13 -21.11
CA PRO A 167 6.23 6.11 -20.43
C PRO A 167 5.31 5.12 -21.16
N THR A 168 4.74 4.17 -20.41
CA THR A 168 3.74 3.25 -20.99
C THR A 168 2.56 4.12 -21.41
N THR A 169 2.28 4.17 -22.71
CA THR A 169 1.14 4.92 -23.26
C THR A 169 -0.17 4.14 -23.11
N THR A 170 -0.10 2.87 -22.74
CA THR A 170 -1.25 1.99 -22.62
C THR A 170 -1.77 2.00 -21.19
N VAL A 171 -3.04 2.37 -21.04
CA VAL A 171 -3.77 2.30 -19.78
C VAL A 171 -4.77 1.15 -19.86
N TYR A 172 -4.63 0.19 -18.95
CA TYR A 172 -5.52 -0.98 -18.92
C TYR A 172 -6.73 -0.71 -18.04
N GLY A 173 -7.93 -1.04 -18.52
CA GLY A 173 -9.18 -0.78 -17.84
C GLY A 173 -9.97 -2.03 -17.47
N GLY A 174 -11.10 -1.80 -16.80
CA GLY A 174 -12.03 -2.85 -16.44
C GLY A 174 -11.90 -3.37 -15.03
N TYR A 175 -10.88 -2.91 -14.28
CA TYR A 175 -10.66 -3.27 -12.89
C TYR A 175 -11.68 -2.61 -11.97
N LYS A 176 -11.89 -3.21 -10.82
CA LYS A 176 -12.58 -2.66 -9.66
C LYS A 176 -11.71 -2.87 -8.45
N LEU A 177 -12.00 -2.16 -7.36
CA LEU A 177 -11.28 -2.32 -6.12
C LEU A 177 -11.25 -3.78 -5.66
N PRO A 178 -10.10 -4.28 -5.12
CA PRO A 178 -9.90 -5.70 -4.85
C PRO A 178 -10.59 -6.20 -3.57
N TRP A 179 -11.79 -5.71 -3.26
CA TRP A 179 -12.63 -6.20 -2.15
C TRP A 179 -14.11 -6.07 -2.48
N ALA A 180 -14.97 -6.69 -1.66
CA ALA A 180 -16.39 -6.77 -1.91
C ALA A 180 -17.08 -5.40 -1.93
N GLY A 181 -18.08 -5.26 -2.80
CA GLY A 181 -18.87 -4.04 -2.93
C GLY A 181 -19.55 -3.59 -1.65
N GLY A 182 -19.58 -2.27 -1.41
CA GLY A 182 -20.13 -1.64 -0.22
C GLY A 182 -19.17 -1.53 0.96
N LEU A 183 -18.00 -2.19 0.91
CA LEU A 183 -16.98 -2.08 1.95
C LEU A 183 -16.01 -0.95 1.63
N THR A 184 -15.51 -0.30 2.67
CA THR A 184 -14.56 0.81 2.58
C THR A 184 -13.17 0.37 3.03
N LYS A 185 -12.12 0.71 2.26
CA LYS A 185 -10.72 0.52 2.63
C LYS A 185 -9.95 1.81 2.35
N ARG A 186 -8.88 2.00 3.10
CA ARG A 186 -7.94 3.10 2.96
C ARG A 186 -6.92 2.75 1.88
N LEU A 187 -6.62 3.69 0.99
CA LEU A 187 -5.45 3.61 0.12
C LEU A 187 -4.24 4.08 0.92
N THR A 188 -3.32 3.19 1.22
CA THR A 188 -2.14 3.46 2.07
C THR A 188 -0.91 3.77 1.23
N TRP A 189 -0.83 3.24 0.02
CA TRP A 189 0.16 3.64 -0.97
C TRP A 189 -0.43 3.54 -2.39
N SER A 190 -0.10 4.50 -3.22
CA SER A 190 -0.61 4.60 -4.58
C SER A 190 0.52 4.54 -5.60
N VAL A 191 0.26 5.03 -6.80
CA VAL A 191 1.25 5.14 -7.85
C VAL A 191 2.49 5.90 -7.38
N GLY A 192 3.67 5.33 -7.64
CA GLY A 192 4.94 5.84 -7.15
C GLY A 192 5.63 4.90 -6.18
N HIS A 193 5.12 3.69 -6.02
CA HIS A 193 5.83 2.65 -5.31
C HIS A 193 7.29 2.59 -5.77
N ASN A 194 8.20 2.53 -4.81
CA ASN A 194 9.63 2.45 -5.02
C ASN A 194 10.26 1.27 -4.27
N SER A 195 9.45 0.35 -3.78
CA SER A 195 9.86 -0.88 -3.07
C SER A 195 10.49 -1.95 -3.99
N CYS A 196 10.92 -1.59 -5.19
CA CYS A 196 11.58 -2.48 -6.14
C CYS A 196 12.68 -1.76 -6.93
N THR A 197 13.55 -2.52 -7.56
CA THR A 197 14.60 -1.97 -8.43
C THR A 197 14.56 -2.61 -9.81
N PRO A 198 14.56 -1.81 -10.91
CA PRO A 198 14.43 -0.33 -10.90
C PRO A 198 13.08 0.12 -10.36
N THR A 199 13.05 1.22 -9.62
CA THR A 199 11.84 1.73 -8.93
C THR A 199 10.63 1.90 -9.86
N TYR A 200 10.85 2.23 -11.13
CA TYR A 200 9.78 2.38 -12.12
C TYR A 200 9.04 1.07 -12.45
N TYR A 201 9.54 -0.09 -11.99
CA TYR A 201 8.86 -1.38 -12.17
C TYR A 201 7.62 -1.49 -11.29
N CYS A 202 7.62 -0.96 -10.08
CA CYS A 202 6.47 -1.01 -9.18
C CYS A 202 5.64 0.28 -9.13
N THR A 203 5.97 1.28 -9.94
CA THR A 203 5.33 2.61 -9.92
C THR A 203 3.80 2.57 -9.94
N TYR A 204 3.18 1.62 -10.63
CA TYR A 204 1.73 1.53 -10.80
C TYR A 204 1.08 0.46 -9.90
N ALA A 205 1.60 0.30 -8.70
CA ALA A 205 1.00 -0.54 -7.69
C ALA A 205 0.10 0.27 -6.72
N PHE A 206 -0.71 -0.44 -5.95
CA PHE A 206 -1.65 0.13 -4.99
C PHE A 206 -1.69 -0.74 -3.74
N ASP A 207 -1.57 -0.13 -2.57
CA ASP A 207 -1.76 -0.79 -1.29
C ASP A 207 -3.04 -0.30 -0.63
N PHE A 208 -3.87 -1.26 -0.19
CA PHE A 208 -5.13 -0.97 0.49
C PHE A 208 -5.22 -1.71 1.82
N ALA A 209 -5.59 -0.99 2.87
CA ALA A 209 -5.68 -1.51 4.23
C ALA A 209 -6.94 -1.01 4.98
N ASP A 210 -7.27 -1.69 6.07
CA ASP A 210 -8.23 -1.22 7.08
C ASP A 210 -7.86 -1.69 8.49
N GLY A 211 -6.60 -2.12 8.68
CA GLY A 211 -6.11 -2.67 9.94
C GLY A 211 -6.61 -4.09 10.25
N THR A 212 -7.32 -4.75 9.34
CA THR A 212 -7.85 -6.10 9.51
C THR A 212 -7.47 -7.04 8.37
N MET A 213 -7.58 -8.35 8.62
CA MET A 213 -7.46 -9.39 7.60
C MET A 213 -8.76 -9.50 6.80
N PHE A 214 -9.03 -8.58 5.89
CA PHE A 214 -10.25 -8.58 5.08
C PHE A 214 -10.20 -9.55 3.88
N ASP A 215 -11.36 -9.87 3.33
CA ASP A 215 -11.48 -10.71 2.14
C ASP A 215 -11.09 -9.96 0.88
N ILE A 216 -10.19 -10.54 0.08
CA ILE A 216 -9.78 -10.04 -1.23
C ILE A 216 -10.73 -10.61 -2.29
N SER A 217 -11.21 -9.75 -3.17
CA SER A 217 -12.02 -10.09 -4.34
C SER A 217 -11.25 -9.82 -5.62
N ALA A 218 -11.43 -10.64 -6.63
CA ALA A 218 -10.81 -10.42 -7.94
C ALA A 218 -11.20 -9.05 -8.50
N ALA A 219 -10.21 -8.20 -8.77
CA ALA A 219 -10.41 -6.86 -9.30
C ALA A 219 -10.95 -6.87 -10.74
N LYS A 220 -10.62 -7.89 -11.52
CA LYS A 220 -11.12 -8.20 -12.86
C LYS A 220 -11.17 -9.72 -13.03
N GLY A 221 -12.04 -10.23 -13.89
CA GLY A 221 -12.06 -11.66 -14.21
C GLY A 221 -10.74 -12.11 -14.85
N GLY A 222 -10.33 -13.35 -14.57
CA GLY A 222 -9.09 -13.90 -15.13
C GLY A 222 -8.93 -15.37 -14.83
N TYR A 223 -7.88 -15.97 -15.39
CA TYR A 223 -7.52 -17.38 -15.18
C TYR A 223 -6.46 -17.48 -14.11
N VAL A 224 -6.61 -18.38 -13.13
CA VAL A 224 -5.59 -18.61 -12.11
C VAL A 224 -4.29 -19.04 -12.81
N TYR A 225 -3.24 -18.27 -12.57
CA TYR A 225 -1.92 -18.49 -13.17
C TYR A 225 -0.93 -19.06 -12.15
N HIS A 226 -0.82 -18.44 -10.99
CA HIS A 226 0.07 -18.83 -9.90
C HIS A 226 -0.60 -18.53 -8.56
N TRP A 227 -0.23 -19.28 -7.52
CA TRP A 227 -0.59 -18.99 -6.13
C TRP A 227 0.39 -19.62 -5.16
N ARG A 228 0.51 -19.01 -4.00
CA ARG A 228 1.18 -19.52 -2.81
C ARG A 228 0.40 -19.01 -1.60
N ASP A 229 0.03 -19.89 -0.68
CA ASP A 229 -0.61 -19.54 0.58
C ASP A 229 -0.16 -20.45 1.73
N THR A 230 1.12 -20.83 1.71
CA THR A 230 1.74 -21.74 2.68
C THR A 230 2.63 -21.06 3.70
N CYS A 231 3.06 -19.81 3.45
CA CYS A 231 3.80 -19.01 4.41
C CYS A 231 2.96 -18.77 5.67
N ASN A 232 3.60 -18.75 6.84
CA ASN A 232 2.88 -18.43 8.06
C ASN A 232 2.44 -16.97 8.04
N ASN A 233 1.34 -16.66 8.71
CA ASN A 233 0.91 -15.28 8.88
C ASN A 233 1.98 -14.49 9.64
N GLY A 234 2.24 -13.26 9.20
CA GLY A 234 3.29 -12.41 9.76
C GLY A 234 4.73 -12.87 9.47
N ASP A 235 4.92 -13.79 8.52
CA ASP A 235 6.26 -14.25 8.10
C ASP A 235 6.85 -13.27 7.09
N SER A 236 7.72 -12.38 7.55
CA SER A 236 8.33 -11.31 6.74
C SER A 236 9.29 -11.81 5.67
N GLY A 237 9.84 -13.02 5.82
CA GLY A 237 10.73 -13.66 4.84
C GLY A 237 10.01 -14.50 3.80
N CYS A 238 8.68 -14.58 3.81
CA CYS A 238 7.92 -15.52 2.99
C CYS A 238 6.61 -14.88 2.51
N THR A 239 6.48 -14.62 1.21
CA THR A 239 5.33 -13.91 0.62
C THR A 239 4.27 -14.87 0.10
N ASN A 240 3.05 -14.82 0.62
CA ASN A 240 1.89 -15.45 0.02
C ASN A 240 1.27 -14.56 -1.05
N SER A 241 0.78 -15.17 -2.13
CA SER A 241 0.27 -14.44 -3.29
C SER A 241 -0.75 -15.22 -4.10
N ILE A 242 -1.52 -14.50 -4.92
CA ILE A 242 -2.30 -15.08 -6.02
C ILE A 242 -2.19 -14.20 -7.25
N THR A 243 -2.05 -14.82 -8.41
CA THR A 243 -1.94 -14.15 -9.71
C THR A 243 -3.01 -14.66 -10.66
N LEU A 244 -3.77 -13.74 -11.25
CA LEU A 244 -4.80 -14.02 -12.25
C LEU A 244 -4.36 -13.49 -13.61
N GLN A 245 -4.42 -14.34 -14.65
CA GLN A 245 -4.10 -13.96 -16.03
C GLN A 245 -5.33 -13.41 -16.73
N ASP A 246 -5.26 -12.20 -17.24
CA ASP A 246 -6.25 -11.61 -18.14
C ASP A 246 -5.84 -11.83 -19.59
N ARG A 247 -6.61 -12.65 -20.30
CA ARG A 247 -6.41 -12.98 -21.72
C ARG A 247 -7.21 -12.09 -22.65
N THR A 248 -7.88 -11.07 -22.12
CA THR A 248 -8.66 -10.11 -22.93
C THR A 248 -7.82 -8.93 -23.42
N THR A 249 -6.58 -8.83 -22.96
CA THR A 249 -5.60 -7.80 -23.34
C THR A 249 -4.58 -8.35 -24.35
N ASN A 250 -3.90 -7.48 -25.07
CA ASN A 250 -2.79 -7.81 -25.92
C ASN A 250 -1.67 -6.74 -25.76
N PRO A 251 -0.50 -7.08 -25.18
CA PRO A 251 -0.18 -8.38 -24.58
C PRO A 251 -1.11 -8.79 -23.43
N TRP A 252 -1.09 -10.06 -23.03
CA TRP A 252 -1.83 -10.51 -21.85
C TRP A 252 -1.29 -9.80 -20.62
N THR A 253 -2.19 -9.54 -19.65
CA THR A 253 -1.83 -8.94 -18.37
C THR A 253 -2.11 -9.88 -17.20
N TYR A 254 -1.44 -9.63 -16.09
CA TYR A 254 -1.51 -10.43 -14.89
C TYR A 254 -1.83 -9.53 -13.70
N GLN A 255 -2.92 -9.86 -13.00
CA GLN A 255 -3.30 -9.22 -11.74
C GLN A 255 -2.57 -9.93 -10.62
N ILE A 256 -1.73 -9.24 -9.90
CA ILE A 256 -0.93 -9.77 -8.80
C ILE A 256 -1.48 -9.22 -7.49
N TYR A 257 -1.73 -10.10 -6.53
CA TYR A 257 -2.17 -9.79 -5.18
C TYR A 257 -1.17 -10.42 -4.22
N LEU A 258 -0.48 -9.61 -3.42
CA LEU A 258 0.49 -10.06 -2.43
C LEU A 258 -0.04 -9.90 -1.01
N HIS A 259 0.72 -10.40 -0.05
CA HIS A 259 0.46 -10.31 1.40
C HIS A 259 -0.87 -10.95 1.79
N ILE A 260 -1.06 -12.20 1.37
CA ILE A 260 -2.29 -12.95 1.67
C ILE A 260 -2.09 -13.95 2.80
N ALA A 261 -3.16 -14.21 3.56
CA ALA A 261 -3.15 -15.09 4.71
C ALA A 261 -2.92 -16.55 4.34
N LYS A 262 -2.26 -17.26 5.23
CA LYS A 262 -2.04 -18.71 5.11
C LYS A 262 -3.35 -19.47 4.93
N ASN A 263 -3.37 -20.38 3.97
CA ASN A 263 -4.52 -21.23 3.66
C ASN A 263 -5.83 -20.48 3.37
N SER A 264 -5.75 -19.20 2.94
CA SER A 264 -6.94 -18.37 2.74
C SER A 264 -7.54 -18.46 1.33
N ILE A 265 -6.80 -18.99 0.37
CA ILE A 265 -7.27 -19.15 -1.01
C ILE A 265 -8.28 -20.33 -1.04
N PRO A 266 -9.52 -20.12 -1.52
CA PRO A 266 -10.50 -21.18 -1.69
C PRO A 266 -9.98 -22.33 -2.56
N ALA A 267 -10.30 -23.58 -2.20
CA ALA A 267 -9.86 -24.76 -2.95
C ALA A 267 -10.29 -24.71 -4.43
N SER A 268 -11.47 -24.14 -4.73
CA SER A 268 -11.94 -23.96 -6.12
C SER A 268 -11.12 -22.96 -6.94
N VAL A 269 -10.32 -22.13 -6.26
CA VAL A 269 -9.41 -21.14 -6.88
C VAL A 269 -7.99 -21.73 -7.01
N LYS A 270 -7.59 -22.68 -6.18
CA LYS A 270 -6.28 -23.36 -6.24
C LYS A 270 -6.17 -24.35 -7.41
N ILE A 271 -6.66 -23.98 -8.59
CA ILE A 271 -6.64 -24.80 -9.80
C ILE A 271 -6.07 -23.94 -10.94
N ARG A 272 -4.86 -24.26 -11.40
CA ARG A 272 -4.23 -23.52 -12.49
C ARG A 272 -5.11 -23.57 -13.76
N GLY A 273 -5.40 -22.40 -14.32
CA GLY A 273 -6.29 -22.27 -15.47
C GLY A 273 -7.77 -22.21 -15.14
N ALA A 274 -8.19 -22.37 -13.87
CA ALA A 274 -9.56 -22.09 -13.47
C ALA A 274 -9.90 -20.63 -13.70
N TYR A 275 -11.12 -20.35 -14.16
CA TYR A 275 -11.56 -18.98 -14.37
C TYR A 275 -12.19 -18.42 -13.09
N VAL A 276 -11.72 -17.26 -12.70
CA VAL A 276 -12.23 -16.47 -11.56
C VAL A 276 -12.99 -15.26 -12.10
N TRP A 277 -14.22 -15.08 -11.64
CA TRP A 277 -15.04 -13.93 -12.04
C TRP A 277 -14.69 -12.69 -11.21
N GLN A 278 -14.82 -11.50 -11.83
CA GLN A 278 -14.71 -10.23 -11.11
C GLN A 278 -15.64 -10.22 -9.88
N GLY A 279 -15.11 -9.81 -8.73
CA GLY A 279 -15.84 -9.78 -7.45
C GLY A 279 -15.90 -11.10 -6.70
N MET A 280 -15.43 -12.22 -7.28
CA MET A 280 -15.26 -13.48 -6.50
C MET A 280 -14.20 -13.30 -5.43
N LYS A 281 -14.46 -13.82 -4.23
CA LYS A 281 -13.45 -13.95 -3.19
C LYS A 281 -12.33 -14.88 -3.65
N ILE A 282 -11.09 -14.42 -3.52
CA ILE A 282 -9.89 -15.16 -3.95
C ILE A 282 -8.92 -15.47 -2.81
N ALA A 283 -8.89 -14.65 -1.75
CA ALA A 283 -8.03 -14.83 -0.59
C ALA A 283 -8.50 -13.97 0.59
N LYS A 284 -7.68 -13.90 1.63
CA LYS A 284 -7.73 -12.88 2.70
C LYS A 284 -6.40 -12.17 2.78
N VAL A 285 -6.44 -10.90 3.19
CA VAL A 285 -5.26 -10.10 3.50
C VAL A 285 -4.53 -10.64 4.72
N ASP A 286 -3.23 -10.46 4.74
CA ASP A 286 -2.32 -10.64 5.87
C ASP A 286 -1.13 -9.66 5.73
N ASP A 287 -0.03 -9.92 6.41
CA ASP A 287 1.24 -9.20 6.37
C ASP A 287 2.44 -10.12 6.04
N THR A 288 2.22 -11.18 5.25
CA THR A 288 3.27 -12.10 4.81
C THR A 288 4.23 -11.45 3.80
N GLY A 289 5.52 -11.68 3.95
CA GLY A 289 6.57 -11.07 3.11
C GLY A 289 6.92 -9.64 3.55
N ALA A 290 7.53 -8.85 2.66
CA ALA A 290 7.87 -7.46 2.95
C ALA A 290 6.60 -6.60 3.06
N SER A 291 6.11 -6.43 4.29
CA SER A 291 4.84 -5.80 4.63
C SER A 291 4.94 -5.16 6.02
N THR A 292 4.38 -3.98 6.22
CA THR A 292 4.34 -3.25 7.50
C THR A 292 2.96 -3.34 8.17
N GLY A 293 2.16 -4.35 7.81
CA GLY A 293 0.84 -4.59 8.39
C GLY A 293 -0.18 -5.09 7.37
N HIS A 294 -1.35 -5.48 7.84
CA HIS A 294 -2.38 -6.09 7.01
C HIS A 294 -2.84 -5.18 5.87
N HIS A 295 -2.37 -5.44 4.66
CA HIS A 295 -2.78 -4.75 3.44
C HIS A 295 -2.79 -5.71 2.24
N VAL A 296 -3.47 -5.36 1.18
CA VAL A 296 -3.31 -6.00 -0.12
C VAL A 296 -2.47 -5.12 -1.01
N HIS A 297 -1.29 -5.60 -1.41
CA HIS A 297 -0.56 -5.04 -2.53
C HIS A 297 -1.19 -5.54 -3.82
N PHE A 298 -1.64 -4.62 -4.66
CA PHE A 298 -2.30 -4.91 -5.93
C PHE A 298 -1.59 -4.23 -7.08
N MET A 299 -1.12 -5.01 -8.05
CA MET A 299 -0.53 -4.49 -9.27
C MET A 299 -0.95 -5.30 -10.49
N VAL A 300 -0.80 -4.71 -11.66
CA VAL A 300 -1.01 -5.39 -12.95
C VAL A 300 0.27 -5.29 -13.76
N VAL A 301 0.72 -6.43 -14.30
CA VAL A 301 1.93 -6.50 -15.13
C VAL A 301 1.62 -7.09 -16.50
N GLU A 302 2.40 -6.71 -17.50
CA GLU A 302 2.35 -7.35 -18.82
C GLU A 302 3.11 -8.66 -18.86
N GLN A 303 2.68 -9.58 -19.72
CA GLN A 303 3.36 -10.86 -19.92
C GLN A 303 4.85 -10.71 -20.27
N THR A 304 5.21 -9.67 -20.98
CA THR A 304 6.58 -9.41 -21.46
C THR A 304 7.57 -9.11 -20.35
N THR A 305 7.08 -8.68 -19.19
CA THR A 305 7.90 -8.29 -18.04
C THR A 305 7.66 -9.16 -16.80
N LEU A 306 6.79 -10.17 -16.91
CA LEU A 306 6.49 -11.09 -15.81
C LEU A 306 7.71 -11.97 -15.53
N ASN A 307 8.12 -12.07 -14.26
CA ASN A 307 9.18 -12.97 -13.82
C ASN A 307 8.77 -14.45 -13.95
N ALA A 308 9.68 -15.35 -13.58
CA ALA A 308 9.43 -16.81 -13.63
C ALA A 308 8.39 -17.29 -12.59
N CYS A 309 7.88 -16.44 -11.71
CA CYS A 309 6.96 -16.79 -10.60
C CYS A 309 7.50 -17.98 -9.75
N LYS A 310 8.77 -17.93 -9.36
CA LYS A 310 9.39 -18.99 -8.54
C LYS A 310 8.73 -19.06 -7.16
N ASN A 311 8.70 -17.96 -6.44
CA ASN A 311 8.07 -17.81 -5.14
C ASN A 311 6.72 -17.12 -5.31
N TYR A 312 6.71 -15.98 -5.94
CA TYR A 312 5.53 -15.20 -6.35
C TYR A 312 5.78 -14.54 -7.71
N CYS A 313 4.71 -14.14 -8.37
CA CYS A 313 4.83 -13.39 -9.61
C CYS A 313 5.10 -11.93 -9.31
N PHE A 314 6.01 -11.34 -10.08
CA PHE A 314 6.31 -9.91 -10.04
C PHE A 314 6.71 -9.44 -11.43
N GLY A 315 6.79 -8.15 -11.67
CA GLY A 315 7.20 -7.60 -12.96
C GLY A 315 6.94 -6.10 -13.04
N LYS A 316 7.13 -5.52 -14.22
CA LYS A 316 6.86 -4.10 -14.42
C LYS A 316 5.36 -3.82 -14.36
N ALA A 317 4.94 -3.09 -13.34
CA ALA A 317 3.57 -2.63 -13.20
C ALA A 317 3.16 -1.69 -14.32
N VAL A 318 1.94 -1.84 -14.82
CA VAL A 318 1.35 -1.01 -15.87
C VAL A 318 0.21 -0.16 -15.33
N ASP A 319 -0.03 0.96 -16.00
CA ASP A 319 -1.09 1.89 -15.62
C ASP A 319 -2.47 1.25 -15.81
N ILE A 320 -3.34 1.41 -14.81
CA ILE A 320 -4.69 0.87 -14.82
C ILE A 320 -5.73 1.91 -14.43
N THR A 321 -7.00 1.64 -14.79
CA THR A 321 -8.14 2.41 -14.29
C THR A 321 -9.12 1.51 -13.56
N PHE A 322 -9.61 2.01 -12.42
CA PHE A 322 -10.75 1.42 -11.73
C PHE A 322 -12.06 1.99 -12.26
N ARG A 323 -13.11 1.15 -12.33
CA ARG A 323 -14.43 1.55 -12.81
C ARG A 323 -15.36 2.04 -11.70
N ASP A 324 -15.05 1.70 -10.49
CA ASP A 324 -15.88 1.98 -9.32
C ASP A 324 -15.41 3.16 -8.49
N VAL A 325 -14.20 3.67 -8.74
CA VAL A 325 -13.64 4.84 -8.03
C VAL A 325 -12.77 5.69 -8.95
N ASP A 326 -12.60 6.96 -8.60
CA ASP A 326 -11.75 7.90 -9.33
C ASP A 326 -10.36 8.05 -8.71
N ILE A 327 -9.62 6.96 -8.66
CA ILE A 327 -8.17 6.92 -8.45
C ILE A 327 -7.46 6.52 -9.75
N ASN A 328 -8.05 6.89 -10.88
CA ASN A 328 -7.55 6.52 -12.19
C ASN A 328 -6.38 7.42 -12.58
N TRP A 329 -5.23 6.82 -12.69
CA TRP A 329 -4.00 7.46 -13.09
C TRP A 329 -3.79 7.23 -14.56
N HIS A 330 -3.78 8.28 -15.31
CA HIS A 330 -3.44 8.20 -16.72
C HIS A 330 -1.98 8.57 -16.91
N ALA A 331 -1.27 7.77 -17.69
CA ALA A 331 0.02 8.20 -18.18
C ALA A 331 -0.14 9.58 -18.83
N PRO A 332 0.67 10.56 -18.47
CA PRO A 332 0.55 11.89 -19.04
C PRO A 332 0.87 11.84 -20.52
N THR A 333 0.08 12.54 -21.28
CA THR A 333 0.33 12.72 -22.72
C THR A 333 1.56 13.57 -23.00
N GLN A 334 2.14 14.22 -21.99
CA GLN A 334 3.26 15.14 -22.12
C GLN A 334 4.14 15.14 -20.86
N GLY A 335 4.87 14.08 -20.62
CA GLY A 335 6.04 14.12 -19.71
C GLY A 335 5.77 14.18 -18.21
N GLY A 336 4.56 14.01 -17.74
CA GLY A 336 4.25 13.94 -16.31
C GLY A 336 2.84 13.43 -16.07
N ARG A 337 2.57 12.74 -14.97
CA ARG A 337 1.22 12.37 -14.60
C ARG A 337 0.48 13.57 -14.06
N PRO A 338 -0.73 13.89 -14.53
CA PRO A 338 -1.46 15.08 -14.07
C PRO A 338 -1.62 15.16 -12.55
N ARG A 339 -1.66 14.01 -11.88
CA ARG A 339 -1.87 13.92 -10.44
C ARG A 339 -0.62 13.72 -9.60
N LEU A 340 0.55 13.55 -10.21
CA LEU A 340 1.79 13.35 -9.46
C LEU A 340 2.10 14.47 -8.46
N ALA A 341 1.86 15.72 -8.83
CA ALA A 341 2.10 16.84 -7.94
C ALA A 341 1.16 16.85 -6.72
N GLU A 342 -0.11 16.52 -6.92
CA GLU A 342 -1.11 16.43 -5.86
C GLU A 342 -0.85 15.24 -4.95
N GLU A 343 -0.29 14.21 -5.50
CA GLU A 343 -0.02 12.96 -4.83
C GLU A 343 1.39 12.81 -4.32
N ALA A 344 2.33 13.62 -4.74
CA ALA A 344 3.58 13.79 -4.03
C ALA A 344 3.33 14.13 -2.55
N SER A 345 2.24 14.84 -2.24
CA SER A 345 1.78 15.03 -0.87
C SER A 345 1.19 13.77 -0.24
N TRP A 346 0.75 12.81 -1.01
CA TRP A 346 0.27 11.52 -0.55
C TRP A 346 1.41 10.54 -0.34
N TYR A 347 2.38 10.52 -1.23
CA TYR A 347 3.60 9.75 -1.08
C TYR A 347 4.38 10.21 0.14
N GLY A 348 4.29 11.49 0.46
CA GLY A 348 4.68 12.03 1.74
C GLY A 348 3.76 11.61 2.90
N GLY A 349 3.14 10.42 2.81
CA GLY A 349 2.49 9.80 3.96
C GLY A 349 1.02 10.11 4.16
N SER A 350 0.29 10.67 3.18
CA SER A 350 -1.11 10.92 3.49
C SER A 350 -1.99 9.69 3.41
N GLY A 351 -1.72 8.71 2.55
CA GLY A 351 -2.49 7.44 2.48
C GLY A 351 -3.88 7.44 3.14
N ARG A 352 -4.62 8.57 3.09
CA ARG A 352 -5.78 8.82 3.93
C ARG A 352 -7.09 8.65 3.22
N THR A 353 -7.04 8.55 1.91
CA THR A 353 -8.27 8.45 1.14
C THR A 353 -8.89 7.09 1.30
N ASN A 354 -10.12 7.08 1.78
CA ASN A 354 -10.94 5.89 1.89
C ASN A 354 -11.80 5.74 0.63
N TYR A 355 -11.81 4.54 0.08
CA TYR A 355 -12.60 4.22 -1.11
C TYR A 355 -13.62 3.14 -0.82
N VAL A 356 -14.86 3.34 -1.31
CA VAL A 356 -15.93 2.35 -1.23
C VAL A 356 -15.93 1.53 -2.51
N SER A 357 -15.80 0.21 -2.39
CA SER A 357 -15.82 -0.69 -3.54
C SER A 357 -17.23 -0.81 -4.16
N GLY A 358 -17.28 -0.81 -5.48
CA GLY A 358 -18.41 -1.26 -6.28
C GLY A 358 -18.27 -2.69 -6.83
N ASN A 359 -17.28 -3.46 -6.31
CA ASN A 359 -16.94 -4.78 -6.83
C ASN A 359 -17.88 -5.87 -6.33
N THR A 360 -19.07 -5.94 -6.90
CA THR A 360 -20.07 -6.95 -6.55
C THR A 360 -19.92 -8.16 -7.46
N PHE A 361 -19.77 -9.35 -6.87
CA PHE A 361 -19.81 -10.60 -7.61
C PHE A 361 -21.19 -10.77 -8.26
N LYS A 362 -21.18 -10.89 -9.58
CA LYS A 362 -22.38 -11.24 -10.35
C LYS A 362 -22.14 -12.61 -10.96
N PRO A 363 -22.80 -13.66 -10.45
CA PRO A 363 -22.71 -14.97 -11.05
C PRO A 363 -23.16 -14.87 -12.52
N GLY A 364 -22.36 -15.45 -13.43
CA GLY A 364 -22.69 -15.48 -14.85
C GLY A 364 -24.00 -16.22 -15.11
N PRO A 365 -24.66 -16.01 -16.25
CA PRO A 365 -25.97 -16.62 -16.58
C PRO A 365 -25.98 -18.15 -16.50
N TRP A 366 -24.83 -18.78 -16.58
CA TRP A 366 -24.65 -20.24 -16.50
C TRP A 366 -24.38 -20.78 -15.10
N SER A 367 -24.13 -19.94 -14.10
CA SER A 367 -23.87 -20.37 -12.71
C SER A 367 -25.07 -21.07 -12.05
N TRP A 368 -26.27 -20.86 -12.58
CA TRP A 368 -27.51 -21.53 -12.16
C TRP A 368 -27.65 -22.95 -12.72
N ILE A 369 -26.92 -23.29 -13.78
CA ILE A 369 -27.02 -24.59 -14.46
C ILE A 369 -26.08 -25.62 -13.87
N PHE A 370 -25.01 -25.20 -13.16
CA PHE A 370 -24.01 -26.08 -12.54
C PHE A 370 -23.84 -25.88 -11.03
N PRO A 371 -24.93 -25.93 -10.22
CA PRO A 371 -24.78 -25.82 -8.78
C PRO A 371 -24.02 -27.03 -8.17
N PHE A 372 -23.83 -28.11 -8.93
CA PHE A 372 -23.19 -29.36 -8.46
C PHE A 372 -21.67 -29.42 -8.69
N MET A 373 -21.06 -28.54 -9.47
CA MET A 373 -19.60 -28.51 -9.66
C MET A 373 -18.84 -27.68 -8.63
N MET A 374 -19.53 -26.95 -7.76
CA MET A 374 -18.92 -26.14 -6.69
C MET A 374 -19.00 -26.79 -5.29
N LYS A 375 -19.38 -28.05 -5.18
CA LYS A 375 -19.53 -28.78 -3.92
C LYS A 375 -18.57 -29.94 -3.77
N HIS A 376 -17.34 -29.84 -4.27
CA HIS A 376 -16.29 -30.79 -3.91
C HIS A 376 -14.96 -30.07 -3.77
#